data_16c582538528b80c5d4b8c1afb79d727
#
_entry.id   16c582538528b80c5d4b8c1afb79d727
#
_cell.length_a   1.000
_cell.length_b   1.000
_cell.length_c   1.000
_cell.angle_alpha   90.00
_cell.angle_beta   90.00
_cell.angle_gamma   90.00
#
_symmetry.space_group_name_H-M   'P 1'
#
loop_
_entity.id
_entity.type
_entity.pdbx_description
1 polymer ?
#
loop_
_entity_poly.entity_id
_entity_poly.type
_entity_poly.pdbx_seq_one_letter_code
_entity_poly.pdbx_strand_id
1 'polypeptide(L)'
;MSEHHDDQYDLFVHGTVFFDVVFTGLESMPVRGTELQASGMGSCPGGIANLAIAASRLGVHTSLAAAFGDDVYGDFCWSTLTEQEGVDLTYSRRFADWHSPVTVSMVVERDRALMTHMHPAPVPTSELLNTIPPARVGFAHLDPEPRDWFRSASSDGMLLFADTGWDQDEKWSPSVLDQLENFHAFLPNSVEAMAYTHTDDPHDALHALAERVPVAVVTCGGQGAIAIDSTTSEQEWVPALPVNAHDPTGAGDVFGAAFVLGTLDEWPLRQRLAFANLCAALSVQYVGGSLAAPGWGDIIDWLARTRAKAADGSSHAAELAKGYEFITDVLPESGRISVRRARATIARISDAETHRRRG
;
A
#
# COMPACT_ATOMS: atom_id res chain seq x y z
N MET A 1 -28.03 -7.53 -0.71
CA MET A 1 -27.45 -8.69 -1.43
C MET A 1 -27.33 -8.25 -2.89
N SER A 2 -26.19 -7.67 -3.25
CA SER A 2 -25.88 -7.38 -4.67
C SER A 2 -25.42 -8.69 -5.30
N GLU A 3 -26.03 -9.02 -6.44
CA GLU A 3 -25.58 -10.12 -7.30
C GLU A 3 -24.12 -9.85 -7.67
N HIS A 4 -23.18 -10.58 -7.09
CA HIS A 4 -21.81 -10.62 -7.58
C HIS A 4 -21.86 -11.15 -9.02
N HIS A 5 -21.55 -10.32 -10.01
CA HIS A 5 -21.14 -10.80 -11.31
C HIS A 5 -19.83 -11.56 -11.08
N ASP A 6 -19.82 -12.88 -11.30
CA ASP A 6 -18.68 -13.80 -11.11
C ASP A 6 -17.41 -13.40 -11.91
N ASP A 7 -17.45 -12.37 -12.76
CA ASP A 7 -16.40 -11.95 -13.67
C ASP A 7 -15.82 -10.54 -13.36
N GLN A 8 -16.20 -9.87 -12.24
CA GLN A 8 -15.73 -8.52 -11.92
C GLN A 8 -14.78 -8.53 -10.72
N TYR A 9 -13.61 -7.88 -10.86
CA TYR A 9 -12.71 -7.64 -9.74
C TYR A 9 -13.24 -6.52 -8.84
N ASP A 10 -12.89 -6.59 -7.54
CA ASP A 10 -13.09 -5.46 -6.63
C ASP A 10 -12.06 -4.36 -6.92
N LEU A 11 -10.81 -4.77 -7.17
CA LEU A 11 -9.68 -3.87 -7.39
C LEU A 11 -8.82 -4.31 -8.58
N PHE A 12 -8.58 -3.37 -9.49
CA PHE A 12 -7.57 -3.48 -10.53
C PHE A 12 -6.39 -2.55 -10.22
N VAL A 13 -5.18 -3.08 -10.29
CA VAL A 13 -3.96 -2.33 -9.98
C VAL A 13 -3.02 -2.37 -11.18
N HIS A 14 -2.44 -1.22 -11.55
CA HIS A 14 -1.44 -1.15 -12.60
C HIS A 14 -0.21 -0.37 -12.15
N GLY A 15 0.97 -0.93 -12.40
CA GLY A 15 2.24 -0.27 -12.09
C GLY A 15 3.44 -1.20 -12.20
N THR A 16 4.58 -0.72 -11.72
CA THR A 16 5.83 -1.48 -11.70
C THR A 16 5.91 -2.36 -10.45
N VAL A 17 6.24 -3.64 -10.67
CA VAL A 17 6.59 -4.57 -9.59
C VAL A 17 8.09 -4.66 -9.49
N PHE A 18 8.63 -4.47 -8.29
CA PHE A 18 10.05 -4.63 -7.97
C PHE A 18 10.25 -5.93 -7.19
N PHE A 19 11.42 -6.52 -7.37
CA PHE A 19 11.94 -7.47 -6.39
C PHE A 19 12.70 -6.67 -5.33
N ASP A 20 12.15 -6.57 -4.13
CA ASP A 20 12.76 -5.82 -3.04
C ASP A 20 13.62 -6.73 -2.17
N VAL A 21 14.85 -6.30 -1.90
CA VAL A 21 15.74 -6.87 -0.89
C VAL A 21 15.87 -5.85 0.24
N VAL A 22 15.41 -6.21 1.44
CA VAL A 22 15.41 -5.31 2.60
C VAL A 22 16.46 -5.78 3.59
N PHE A 23 17.46 -4.94 3.87
CA PHE A 23 18.44 -5.14 4.95
C PHE A 23 18.08 -4.30 6.17
N THR A 24 18.10 -4.90 7.35
CA THR A 24 17.76 -4.24 8.61
C THR A 24 18.83 -4.47 9.68
N GLY A 25 18.78 -3.64 10.73
CA GLY A 25 19.74 -3.71 11.81
C GLY A 25 21.15 -3.33 11.36
N LEU A 26 21.25 -2.42 10.39
CA LEU A 26 22.49 -1.77 10.00
C LEU A 26 22.81 -0.68 11.05
N GLU A 27 24.08 -0.62 11.48
CA GLU A 27 24.55 0.40 12.40
C GLU A 27 24.78 1.77 11.70
N SER A 28 25.06 1.74 10.40
CA SER A 28 25.30 2.94 9.57
C SER A 28 25.10 2.61 8.10
N MET A 29 25.12 3.65 7.25
CA MET A 29 25.19 3.46 5.81
C MET A 29 26.57 2.93 5.38
N PRO A 30 26.68 2.09 4.31
CA PRO A 30 27.93 1.61 3.78
C PRO A 30 28.89 2.73 3.37
N VAL A 31 30.15 2.60 3.76
CA VAL A 31 31.22 3.52 3.39
C VAL A 31 32.18 2.84 2.42
N ARG A 32 32.79 3.58 1.49
CA ARG A 32 33.72 3.05 0.50
C ARG A 32 34.83 2.21 1.14
N GLY A 33 35.04 1.00 0.63
CA GLY A 33 36.12 0.12 1.07
C GLY A 33 35.85 -0.62 2.37
N THR A 34 34.58 -0.59 2.87
CA THR A 34 34.17 -1.33 4.05
C THR A 34 33.10 -2.34 3.72
N GLU A 35 32.94 -3.35 4.56
CA GLU A 35 31.85 -4.32 4.56
C GLU A 35 31.04 -4.14 5.85
N LEU A 36 29.71 -4.08 5.74
CA LEU A 36 28.79 -4.07 6.86
C LEU A 36 27.96 -5.35 6.85
N GLN A 37 27.72 -5.89 8.05
CA GLN A 37 26.80 -6.99 8.22
C GLN A 37 25.46 -6.47 8.73
N ALA A 38 24.39 -6.73 7.96
CA ALA A 38 23.04 -6.54 8.43
C ALA A 38 22.64 -7.66 9.38
N SER A 39 21.90 -7.34 10.44
CA SER A 39 21.39 -8.35 11.38
C SER A 39 20.08 -8.98 10.92
N GLY A 40 19.44 -8.45 9.87
CA GLY A 40 18.24 -8.99 9.28
C GLY A 40 18.17 -8.74 7.77
N MET A 41 17.55 -9.68 7.05
CA MET A 41 17.29 -9.59 5.62
C MET A 41 15.91 -10.16 5.31
N GLY A 42 15.22 -9.54 4.37
CA GLY A 42 13.99 -10.07 3.78
C GLY A 42 13.91 -9.77 2.29
N SER A 43 13.06 -10.50 1.58
CA SER A 43 12.75 -10.24 0.18
C SER A 43 11.26 -10.34 -0.05
N CYS A 44 10.73 -9.44 -0.87
CA CYS A 44 9.30 -9.38 -1.18
C CYS A 44 9.07 -8.77 -2.57
N PRO A 45 7.90 -9.01 -3.18
CA PRO A 45 7.42 -8.15 -4.24
C PRO A 45 7.18 -6.74 -3.70
N GLY A 46 7.68 -5.71 -4.37
CA GLY A 46 7.56 -4.31 -3.99
C GLY A 46 6.90 -3.45 -5.06
N GLY A 47 6.98 -2.13 -4.90
CA GLY A 47 6.25 -1.20 -5.75
C GLY A 47 4.75 -1.39 -5.63
N ILE A 48 4.04 -1.40 -6.77
CA ILE A 48 2.57 -1.54 -6.76
C ILE A 48 2.09 -2.89 -6.17
N ALA A 49 2.96 -3.90 -6.08
CA ALA A 49 2.65 -5.17 -5.44
C ALA A 49 2.36 -5.02 -3.93
N ASN A 50 2.90 -3.99 -3.26
CA ASN A 50 2.57 -3.72 -1.86
C ASN A 50 1.07 -3.52 -1.65
N LEU A 51 0.47 -2.69 -2.50
CA LEU A 51 -0.96 -2.41 -2.45
C LEU A 51 -1.78 -3.64 -2.84
N ALA A 52 -1.39 -4.35 -3.90
CA ALA A 52 -2.10 -5.54 -4.36
C ALA A 52 -2.14 -6.63 -3.28
N ILE A 53 -1.02 -6.90 -2.62
CA ILE A 53 -0.91 -7.88 -1.54
C ILE A 53 -1.74 -7.45 -0.32
N ALA A 54 -1.63 -6.17 0.08
CA ALA A 54 -2.39 -5.65 1.21
C ALA A 54 -3.90 -5.78 0.98
N ALA A 55 -4.39 -5.42 -0.21
CA ALA A 55 -5.78 -5.55 -0.60
C ALA A 55 -6.25 -7.01 -0.58
N SER A 56 -5.48 -7.92 -1.20
CA SER A 56 -5.82 -9.35 -1.24
C SER A 56 -5.93 -9.95 0.17
N ARG A 57 -5.02 -9.61 1.09
CA ARG A 57 -5.06 -10.09 2.49
C ARG A 57 -6.25 -9.56 3.28
N LEU A 58 -6.76 -8.40 2.90
CA LEU A 58 -8.00 -7.84 3.41
C LEU A 58 -9.25 -8.44 2.71
N GLY A 59 -9.04 -9.36 1.75
CA GLY A 59 -10.10 -10.09 1.07
C GLY A 59 -10.71 -9.38 -0.12
N VAL A 60 -10.06 -8.33 -0.61
CA VAL A 60 -10.42 -7.63 -1.85
C VAL A 60 -9.98 -8.50 -3.03
N HIS A 61 -10.90 -8.84 -3.94
CA HIS A 61 -10.57 -9.61 -5.15
C HIS A 61 -9.76 -8.74 -6.11
N THR A 62 -8.44 -8.99 -6.14
CA THR A 62 -7.46 -8.07 -6.74
C THR A 62 -6.85 -8.66 -8.00
N SER A 63 -6.86 -7.87 -9.09
CA SER A 63 -6.10 -8.12 -10.31
C SER A 63 -4.98 -7.11 -10.47
N LEU A 64 -3.82 -7.56 -10.91
CA LEU A 64 -2.64 -6.73 -11.17
C LEU A 64 -2.17 -6.91 -12.62
N ALA A 65 -1.92 -5.78 -13.29
CA ALA A 65 -1.25 -5.72 -14.58
C ALA A 65 0.15 -5.11 -14.44
N ALA A 66 1.17 -5.91 -14.68
CA ALA A 66 2.57 -5.51 -14.64
C ALA A 66 3.44 -6.30 -15.62
N ALA A 67 4.61 -5.77 -15.94
CA ALA A 67 5.65 -6.49 -16.66
C ALA A 67 6.55 -7.25 -15.68
N PHE A 68 6.90 -8.49 -16.01
CA PHE A 68 7.82 -9.35 -15.27
C PHE A 68 8.91 -9.86 -16.20
N GLY A 69 10.15 -9.92 -15.74
CA GLY A 69 11.21 -10.59 -16.47
C GLY A 69 11.08 -12.11 -16.40
N ASP A 70 11.66 -12.78 -17.38
CA ASP A 70 11.83 -14.24 -17.36
C ASP A 70 13.16 -14.58 -16.65
N ASP A 71 13.25 -14.15 -15.39
CA ASP A 71 14.42 -14.30 -14.51
C ASP A 71 14.00 -14.75 -13.10
N VAL A 72 14.98 -15.06 -12.26
CA VAL A 72 14.72 -15.56 -10.89
C VAL A 72 13.95 -14.56 -10.02
N TYR A 73 14.07 -13.27 -10.29
CA TYR A 73 13.37 -12.22 -9.56
C TYR A 73 11.89 -12.15 -9.99
N GLY A 74 11.65 -12.23 -11.30
CA GLY A 74 10.31 -12.31 -11.88
C GLY A 74 9.57 -13.57 -11.44
N ASP A 75 10.25 -14.74 -11.43
CA ASP A 75 9.70 -16.00 -10.93
C ASP A 75 9.28 -15.91 -9.48
N PHE A 76 10.13 -15.32 -8.62
CA PHE A 76 9.81 -15.12 -7.22
C PHE A 76 8.60 -14.21 -7.03
N CYS A 77 8.57 -13.05 -7.69
CA CYS A 77 7.45 -12.11 -7.58
C CYS A 77 6.16 -12.73 -8.10
N TRP A 78 6.20 -13.39 -9.26
CA TRP A 78 5.04 -14.04 -9.86
C TRP A 78 4.43 -15.12 -8.95
N SER A 79 5.26 -16.07 -8.49
CA SER A 79 4.77 -17.16 -7.63
C SER A 79 4.29 -16.65 -6.26
N THR A 80 4.96 -15.64 -5.70
CA THR A 80 4.51 -15.02 -4.44
C THR A 80 3.13 -14.38 -4.62
N LEU A 81 2.94 -13.58 -5.67
CA LEU A 81 1.68 -12.89 -5.92
C LEU A 81 0.53 -13.88 -6.18
N THR A 82 0.75 -14.89 -7.04
CA THR A 82 -0.32 -15.82 -7.45
C THR A 82 -0.58 -16.91 -6.41
N GLU A 83 0.47 -17.61 -5.95
CA GLU A 83 0.32 -18.84 -5.17
C GLU A 83 0.18 -18.57 -3.68
N GLN A 84 0.82 -17.49 -3.17
CA GLN A 84 0.81 -17.20 -1.74
C GLN A 84 -0.21 -16.13 -1.38
N GLU A 85 -0.35 -15.10 -2.22
CA GLU A 85 -1.17 -13.94 -1.92
C GLU A 85 -2.52 -13.91 -2.68
N GLY A 86 -2.68 -14.79 -3.68
CA GLY A 86 -3.95 -14.93 -4.40
C GLY A 86 -4.30 -13.72 -5.29
N VAL A 87 -3.28 -12.97 -5.73
CA VAL A 87 -3.46 -11.87 -6.69
C VAL A 87 -3.55 -12.43 -8.10
N ASP A 88 -4.55 -12.01 -8.85
CA ASP A 88 -4.71 -12.42 -10.25
C ASP A 88 -3.74 -11.66 -11.16
N LEU A 89 -2.91 -12.38 -11.91
CA LEU A 89 -1.94 -11.82 -12.86
C LEU A 89 -2.32 -12.06 -14.33
N THR A 90 -3.59 -12.36 -14.62
CA THR A 90 -4.08 -12.63 -15.98
C THR A 90 -3.75 -11.49 -16.95
N TYR A 91 -3.72 -10.25 -16.46
CA TYR A 91 -3.40 -9.05 -17.25
C TYR A 91 -1.93 -8.65 -17.17
N SER A 92 -1.10 -9.41 -16.47
CA SER A 92 0.35 -9.25 -16.43
C SER A 92 1.04 -10.03 -17.52
N ARG A 93 2.25 -9.60 -17.92
CA ARG A 93 3.01 -10.28 -18.97
C ARG A 93 4.45 -10.56 -18.53
N ARG A 94 4.97 -11.72 -18.94
CA ARG A 94 6.39 -12.08 -18.80
C ARG A 94 7.11 -11.81 -20.09
N PHE A 95 8.33 -11.30 -19.98
CA PHE A 95 9.17 -10.92 -21.11
C PHE A 95 10.51 -11.63 -21.03
N ALA A 96 10.83 -12.43 -22.07
CA ALA A 96 12.17 -12.93 -22.28
C ALA A 96 13.14 -11.77 -22.58
N ASP A 97 14.40 -11.93 -22.22
CA ASP A 97 15.47 -10.95 -22.47
C ASP A 97 15.23 -9.56 -21.82
N TRP A 98 14.35 -9.49 -20.81
CA TRP A 98 14.15 -8.31 -20.00
C TRP A 98 14.40 -8.64 -18.52
N HIS A 99 15.12 -7.77 -17.84
CA HIS A 99 15.49 -7.92 -16.44
C HIS A 99 14.42 -7.32 -15.53
N SER A 100 13.92 -8.12 -14.59
CA SER A 100 12.97 -7.63 -13.58
C SER A 100 13.58 -6.48 -12.77
N PRO A 101 12.79 -5.44 -12.42
CA PRO A 101 13.27 -4.38 -11.56
C PRO A 101 13.64 -4.90 -10.16
N VAL A 102 14.75 -4.41 -9.62
CA VAL A 102 15.25 -4.79 -8.28
C VAL A 102 15.50 -3.55 -7.46
N THR A 103 15.03 -3.54 -6.21
CA THR A 103 15.34 -2.50 -5.22
C THR A 103 16.03 -3.12 -4.00
N VAL A 104 17.09 -2.48 -3.55
CA VAL A 104 17.74 -2.76 -2.26
C VAL A 104 17.34 -1.65 -1.30
N SER A 105 16.67 -2.02 -0.21
CA SER A 105 16.33 -1.14 0.90
C SER A 105 17.30 -1.37 2.06
N MET A 106 17.97 -0.32 2.49
CA MET A 106 18.89 -0.31 3.62
C MET A 106 18.27 0.50 4.76
N VAL A 107 17.82 -0.19 5.80
CA VAL A 107 17.17 0.45 6.96
C VAL A 107 18.20 0.75 8.03
N VAL A 108 18.39 2.03 8.34
CA VAL A 108 19.29 2.53 9.39
C VAL A 108 18.45 3.36 10.37
N GLU A 109 18.52 3.03 11.67
CA GLU A 109 17.72 3.65 12.73
C GLU A 109 16.20 3.53 12.46
N ARG A 110 15.55 4.59 11.95
CA ARG A 110 14.10 4.64 11.65
C ARG A 110 13.82 5.17 10.25
N ASP A 111 14.86 5.23 9.44
CA ASP A 111 14.78 5.73 8.06
C ASP A 111 15.43 4.73 7.11
N ARG A 112 15.30 4.94 5.81
CA ARG A 112 15.83 4.04 4.80
C ARG A 112 16.46 4.77 3.64
N ALA A 113 17.46 4.12 3.04
CA ALA A 113 17.94 4.48 1.71
C ALA A 113 17.59 3.35 0.72
N LEU A 114 17.18 3.75 -0.46
CA LEU A 114 16.83 2.84 -1.54
C LEU A 114 17.85 2.94 -2.66
N MET A 115 18.19 1.78 -3.24
CA MET A 115 18.96 1.70 -4.47
C MET A 115 18.21 0.80 -5.45
N THR A 116 17.80 1.36 -6.57
CA THR A 116 16.98 0.67 -7.56
C THR A 116 17.73 0.49 -8.87
N HIS A 117 17.61 -0.69 -9.47
CA HIS A 117 17.98 -0.98 -10.84
C HIS A 117 16.75 -1.40 -11.65
N MET A 118 16.49 -0.71 -12.74
CA MET A 118 15.41 -1.04 -13.66
C MET A 118 15.75 -0.62 -15.09
N HIS A 119 15.16 -1.29 -16.05
CA HIS A 119 15.08 -0.87 -17.44
C HIS A 119 13.65 -0.45 -17.77
N PRO A 120 13.44 0.42 -18.76
CA PRO A 120 12.11 0.69 -19.28
C PRO A 120 11.35 -0.60 -19.59
N ALA A 121 10.05 -0.61 -19.38
CA ALA A 121 9.22 -1.77 -19.71
C ALA A 121 9.38 -2.13 -21.19
N PRO A 122 9.38 -3.42 -21.56
CA PRO A 122 9.59 -3.85 -22.95
C PRO A 122 8.52 -3.37 -23.92
N VAL A 123 7.35 -3.03 -23.40
CA VAL A 123 6.21 -2.52 -24.14
C VAL A 123 5.61 -1.31 -23.42
N PRO A 124 5.00 -0.35 -24.14
CA PRO A 124 4.31 0.76 -23.52
C PRO A 124 3.07 0.28 -22.75
N THR A 125 2.62 1.10 -21.81
CA THR A 125 1.42 0.81 -20.99
C THR A 125 0.19 0.48 -21.83
N SER A 126 -0.02 1.18 -22.96
CA SER A 126 -1.14 0.94 -23.88
C SER A 126 -1.12 -0.43 -24.54
N GLU A 127 0.05 -1.04 -24.69
CA GLU A 127 0.18 -2.40 -25.23
C GLU A 127 0.06 -3.44 -24.09
N LEU A 128 0.55 -3.14 -22.91
CA LEU A 128 0.39 -4.00 -21.74
C LEU A 128 -1.09 -4.07 -21.33
N LEU A 129 -1.79 -2.92 -21.36
CA LEU A 129 -3.20 -2.74 -21.03
C LEU A 129 -4.08 -2.65 -22.30
N ASN A 130 -3.90 -3.56 -23.25
CA ASN A 130 -4.76 -3.61 -24.43
C ASN A 130 -6.25 -3.87 -24.11
N THR A 131 -6.51 -4.41 -22.92
CA THR A 131 -7.84 -4.61 -22.35
C THR A 131 -7.77 -4.27 -20.86
N ILE A 132 -8.65 -3.37 -20.41
CA ILE A 132 -8.81 -3.06 -18.99
C ILE A 132 -9.81 -4.05 -18.42
N PRO A 133 -9.46 -4.77 -17.32
CA PRO A 133 -10.40 -5.71 -16.71
C PRO A 133 -11.59 -4.96 -16.08
N PRO A 134 -12.79 -5.57 -16.07
CA PRO A 134 -13.90 -5.02 -15.33
C PRO A 134 -13.58 -5.05 -13.83
N ALA A 135 -13.54 -3.88 -13.21
CA ALA A 135 -13.29 -3.73 -11.78
C ALA A 135 -14.13 -2.60 -11.19
N ARG A 136 -14.45 -2.70 -9.89
CA ARG A 136 -15.17 -1.63 -9.18
C ARG A 136 -14.25 -0.43 -8.92
N VAL A 137 -12.99 -0.72 -8.56
CA VAL A 137 -11.95 0.28 -8.27
C VAL A 137 -10.71 0.00 -9.12
N GLY A 138 -10.09 1.06 -9.64
CA GLY A 138 -8.75 1.02 -10.20
C GLY A 138 -7.78 1.81 -9.33
N PHE A 139 -6.53 1.34 -9.17
CA PHE A 139 -5.50 2.07 -8.45
C PHE A 139 -4.22 2.20 -9.29
N ALA A 140 -3.67 3.42 -9.37
CA ALA A 140 -2.45 3.68 -10.11
C ALA A 140 -1.55 4.70 -9.37
N HIS A 141 -0.24 4.50 -9.52
CA HIS A 141 0.71 5.56 -9.21
C HIS A 141 0.79 6.53 -10.40
N LEU A 142 0.57 7.82 -10.14
CA LEU A 142 0.67 8.86 -11.14
C LEU A 142 2.13 9.24 -11.37
N ASP A 143 2.42 9.49 -12.62
CA ASP A 143 3.66 10.09 -13.10
C ASP A 143 3.32 11.22 -14.09
N PRO A 144 4.28 12.04 -14.54
CA PRO A 144 4.01 13.15 -15.46
C PRO A 144 3.45 12.73 -16.83
N GLU A 145 3.55 11.45 -17.21
CA GLU A 145 3.03 10.96 -18.48
C GLU A 145 1.55 10.54 -18.33
N PRO A 146 0.60 11.26 -18.97
CA PRO A 146 -0.82 10.89 -18.90
C PRO A 146 -1.06 9.54 -19.57
N ARG A 147 -2.00 8.78 -19.00
CA ARG A 147 -2.36 7.45 -19.51
C ARG A 147 -3.79 7.43 -19.99
N ASP A 148 -3.99 7.13 -21.26
CA ASP A 148 -5.31 7.16 -21.91
C ASP A 148 -6.36 6.26 -21.26
N TRP A 149 -5.92 5.17 -20.58
CA TRP A 149 -6.84 4.23 -19.96
C TRP A 149 -7.59 4.83 -18.74
N PHE A 150 -7.07 5.85 -18.07
CA PHE A 150 -7.75 6.49 -16.96
C PHE A 150 -9.12 7.04 -17.36
N ARG A 151 -9.16 7.78 -18.46
CA ARG A 151 -10.41 8.35 -18.96
C ARG A 151 -11.41 7.27 -19.36
N SER A 152 -10.96 6.22 -20.03
CA SER A 152 -11.84 5.11 -20.45
C SER A 152 -12.41 4.40 -19.21
N ALA A 153 -11.56 4.00 -18.27
CA ALA A 153 -12.00 3.29 -17.05
C ALA A 153 -12.99 4.13 -16.21
N SER A 154 -12.69 5.43 -16.02
CA SER A 154 -13.58 6.33 -15.30
C SER A 154 -14.93 6.51 -16.02
N SER A 155 -14.93 6.63 -17.37
CA SER A 155 -16.16 6.73 -18.16
C SER A 155 -17.02 5.46 -18.10
N ASP A 156 -16.38 4.30 -17.92
CA ASP A 156 -17.05 3.00 -17.77
C ASP A 156 -17.52 2.75 -16.32
N GLY A 157 -17.32 3.73 -15.42
CA GLY A 157 -17.83 3.71 -14.04
C GLY A 157 -16.86 3.12 -13.00
N MET A 158 -15.61 2.83 -13.38
CA MET A 158 -14.58 2.43 -12.42
C MET A 158 -14.17 3.62 -11.56
N LEU A 159 -14.19 3.47 -10.23
CA LEU A 159 -13.67 4.48 -9.31
C LEU A 159 -12.15 4.45 -9.31
N LEU A 160 -11.50 5.47 -9.86
CA LEU A 160 -10.04 5.51 -9.92
C LEU A 160 -9.47 6.15 -8.66
N PHE A 161 -8.49 5.49 -8.08
CA PHE A 161 -7.68 5.93 -6.95
C PHE A 161 -6.25 6.17 -7.42
N ALA A 162 -5.63 7.19 -6.90
CA ALA A 162 -4.25 7.51 -7.20
C ALA A 162 -3.41 7.76 -5.96
N ASP A 163 -2.14 7.43 -6.09
CA ASP A 163 -1.05 7.91 -5.26
C ASP A 163 0.08 8.36 -6.19
N THR A 164 1.14 8.92 -5.63
CA THR A 164 2.36 9.26 -6.37
C THR A 164 3.54 8.50 -5.80
N GLY A 165 4.55 8.24 -6.64
CA GLY A 165 5.87 7.86 -6.16
C GLY A 165 6.73 9.10 -5.89
N TRP A 166 7.89 8.88 -5.27
CA TRP A 166 8.89 9.93 -5.13
C TRP A 166 9.36 10.44 -6.50
N ASP A 167 9.27 11.75 -6.73
CA ASP A 167 9.85 12.38 -7.93
C ASP A 167 11.35 12.50 -7.75
N GLN A 168 12.13 11.66 -8.46
CA GLN A 168 13.59 11.62 -8.38
C GLN A 168 14.27 12.95 -8.81
N ASP A 169 13.62 13.69 -9.69
CA ASP A 169 14.09 14.98 -10.19
C ASP A 169 13.62 16.15 -9.30
N GLU A 170 12.76 15.89 -8.32
CA GLU A 170 12.13 16.89 -7.44
C GLU A 170 11.46 18.05 -8.20
N LYS A 171 10.95 17.77 -9.40
CA LYS A 171 10.29 18.77 -10.25
C LYS A 171 8.85 19.03 -9.88
N TRP A 172 8.20 18.03 -9.26
CA TRP A 172 6.80 18.05 -8.81
C TRP A 172 5.86 18.63 -9.87
N SER A 173 5.87 18.02 -11.05
CA SER A 173 5.19 18.55 -12.23
C SER A 173 3.69 18.72 -12.01
N PRO A 174 3.11 19.90 -12.30
CA PRO A 174 1.67 20.13 -12.22
C PRO A 174 0.84 19.18 -13.09
N SER A 175 1.43 18.59 -14.15
CA SER A 175 0.75 17.64 -15.04
C SER A 175 0.28 16.38 -14.30
N VAL A 176 0.86 16.06 -13.16
CA VAL A 176 0.38 14.98 -12.28
C VAL A 176 -1.00 15.34 -11.74
N LEU A 177 -1.16 16.56 -11.21
CA LEU A 177 -2.45 17.02 -10.67
C LEU A 177 -3.51 17.23 -11.74
N ASP A 178 -3.13 17.54 -12.98
CA ASP A 178 -4.09 17.71 -14.09
C ASP A 178 -4.78 16.40 -14.47
N GLN A 179 -4.18 15.24 -14.16
CA GLN A 179 -4.77 13.93 -14.39
C GLN A 179 -5.90 13.60 -13.41
N LEU A 180 -5.97 14.29 -12.26
CA LEU A 180 -6.93 14.02 -11.18
C LEU A 180 -8.39 14.22 -11.60
N GLU A 181 -8.67 14.89 -12.71
CA GLU A 181 -10.01 15.02 -13.29
C GLU A 181 -10.72 13.68 -13.55
N ASN A 182 -9.93 12.61 -13.75
CA ASN A 182 -10.44 11.26 -14.00
C ASN A 182 -10.52 10.39 -12.73
N PHE A 183 -10.09 10.92 -11.60
CA PHE A 183 -9.94 10.14 -10.36
C PHE A 183 -11.03 10.45 -9.34
N HIS A 184 -11.43 9.42 -8.61
CA HIS A 184 -12.32 9.51 -7.47
C HIS A 184 -11.57 9.95 -6.19
N ALA A 185 -10.36 9.42 -5.99
CA ALA A 185 -9.56 9.70 -4.80
C ALA A 185 -8.07 9.86 -5.10
N PHE A 186 -7.38 10.72 -4.31
CA PHE A 186 -5.94 10.91 -4.37
C PHE A 186 -5.35 10.89 -2.96
N LEU A 187 -4.30 10.06 -2.74
CA LEU A 187 -3.81 9.67 -1.43
C LEU A 187 -2.29 9.92 -1.22
N PRO A 188 -1.74 11.10 -1.53
CA PRO A 188 -0.32 11.38 -1.33
C PRO A 188 0.05 11.45 0.16
N ASN A 189 1.35 11.32 0.46
CA ASN A 189 1.85 11.72 1.76
C ASN A 189 2.00 13.25 1.87
N SER A 190 2.20 13.75 3.10
CA SER A 190 2.24 15.20 3.35
C SER A 190 3.38 15.91 2.61
N VAL A 191 4.53 15.24 2.41
CA VAL A 191 5.67 15.83 1.68
C VAL A 191 5.31 15.97 0.20
N GLU A 192 4.77 14.95 -0.41
CA GLU A 192 4.32 14.95 -1.81
C GLU A 192 3.16 15.94 -2.01
N ALA A 193 2.16 15.90 -1.13
CA ALA A 193 1.01 16.80 -1.20
C ALA A 193 1.45 18.28 -1.20
N MET A 194 2.27 18.66 -0.23
CA MET A 194 2.79 20.03 -0.13
C MET A 194 3.65 20.42 -1.34
N ALA A 195 4.49 19.48 -1.83
CA ALA A 195 5.36 19.74 -2.98
C ALA A 195 4.55 19.97 -4.27
N TYR A 196 3.55 19.12 -4.56
CA TYR A 196 2.70 19.29 -5.74
C TYR A 196 1.77 20.50 -5.67
N THR A 197 1.31 20.89 -4.47
CA THR A 197 0.42 22.05 -4.29
C THR A 197 1.14 23.37 -4.01
N HIS A 198 2.48 23.31 -3.84
CA HIS A 198 3.30 24.46 -3.46
C HIS A 198 2.82 25.14 -2.17
N THR A 199 2.46 24.33 -1.17
CA THR A 199 2.06 24.79 0.17
C THR A 199 3.08 24.33 1.22
N ASP A 200 3.05 24.97 2.40
CA ASP A 200 3.95 24.66 3.52
C ASP A 200 3.23 23.95 4.68
N ASP A 201 1.94 23.70 4.53
CA ASP A 201 1.08 23.06 5.54
C ASP A 201 0.24 21.95 4.91
N PRO A 202 0.15 20.75 5.55
CA PRO A 202 -0.64 19.63 5.02
C PRO A 202 -2.13 19.90 4.88
N HIS A 203 -2.72 20.78 5.73
CA HIS A 203 -4.13 21.15 5.62
C HIS A 203 -4.38 22.06 4.43
N ASP A 204 -3.46 22.99 4.15
CA ASP A 204 -3.53 23.85 2.95
C ASP A 204 -3.39 22.98 1.69
N ALA A 205 -2.46 22.01 1.71
CA ALA A 205 -2.32 21.04 0.63
C ALA A 205 -3.61 20.21 0.42
N LEU A 206 -4.22 19.72 1.51
CA LEU A 206 -5.46 18.97 1.46
C LEU A 206 -6.58 19.78 0.80
N HIS A 207 -6.75 21.05 1.17
CA HIS A 207 -7.77 21.92 0.57
C HIS A 207 -7.52 22.16 -0.92
N ALA A 208 -6.27 22.40 -1.32
CA ALA A 208 -5.90 22.56 -2.73
C ALA A 208 -6.16 21.29 -3.56
N LEU A 209 -5.94 20.10 -2.98
CA LEU A 209 -6.25 18.82 -3.63
C LEU A 209 -7.75 18.56 -3.71
N ALA A 210 -8.52 18.92 -2.68
CA ALA A 210 -9.98 18.76 -2.66
C ALA A 210 -10.72 19.61 -3.73
N GLU A 211 -10.06 20.64 -4.29
CA GLU A 211 -10.56 21.36 -5.46
C GLU A 211 -10.41 20.59 -6.78
N ARG A 212 -9.61 19.50 -6.79
CA ARG A 212 -9.22 18.76 -8.00
C ARG A 212 -9.76 17.34 -8.04
N VAL A 213 -10.09 16.76 -6.89
CA VAL A 213 -10.52 15.36 -6.77
C VAL A 213 -11.65 15.25 -5.72
N PRO A 214 -12.67 14.39 -5.95
CA PRO A 214 -13.78 14.24 -5.01
C PRO A 214 -13.36 13.84 -3.59
N VAL A 215 -12.37 12.96 -3.46
CA VAL A 215 -11.85 12.51 -2.17
C VAL A 215 -10.34 12.78 -2.11
N ALA A 216 -9.95 13.78 -1.33
CA ALA A 216 -8.56 14.09 -1.06
C ALA A 216 -8.16 13.51 0.30
N VAL A 217 -7.04 12.79 0.34
CA VAL A 217 -6.46 12.22 1.57
C VAL A 217 -4.98 12.58 1.64
N VAL A 218 -4.52 13.09 2.78
CA VAL A 218 -3.09 13.34 3.00
C VAL A 218 -2.62 12.53 4.20
N THR A 219 -1.68 11.61 3.98
CA THR A 219 -1.07 10.82 5.05
C THR A 219 0.07 11.60 5.69
N CYS A 220 0.05 11.72 7.03
CA CYS A 220 1.00 12.52 7.81
C CYS A 220 1.90 11.64 8.72
N GLY A 221 2.20 10.42 8.30
CA GLY A 221 3.04 9.47 9.03
C GLY A 221 2.57 9.26 10.47
N GLY A 222 3.45 9.50 11.45
CA GLY A 222 3.14 9.34 12.88
C GLY A 222 2.06 10.32 13.41
N GLN A 223 1.60 11.29 12.63
CA GLN A 223 0.50 12.19 12.99
C GLN A 223 -0.87 11.67 12.51
N GLY A 224 -0.89 10.64 11.66
CA GLY A 224 -2.11 10.03 11.14
C GLY A 224 -2.45 10.49 9.73
N ALA A 225 -3.73 10.72 9.47
CA ALA A 225 -4.20 11.15 8.15
C ALA A 225 -5.34 12.17 8.26
N ILE A 226 -5.38 13.08 7.28
CA ILE A 226 -6.44 14.08 7.09
C ILE A 226 -7.11 13.84 5.75
N ALA A 227 -8.41 14.06 5.66
CA ALA A 227 -9.14 13.88 4.42
C ALA A 227 -10.36 14.80 4.29
N ILE A 228 -10.72 15.10 3.04
CA ILE A 228 -11.96 15.72 2.63
C ILE A 228 -12.64 14.80 1.62
N ASP A 229 -13.89 14.43 1.88
CA ASP A 229 -14.76 13.74 0.94
C ASP A 229 -15.91 14.68 0.54
N SER A 230 -15.79 15.28 -0.64
CA SER A 230 -16.80 16.23 -1.15
C SER A 230 -18.11 15.55 -1.55
N THR A 231 -18.09 14.22 -1.77
CA THR A 231 -19.29 13.46 -2.14
C THR A 231 -20.25 13.28 -0.95
N THR A 232 -19.70 13.22 0.26
CA THR A 232 -20.46 13.11 1.53
C THR A 232 -20.44 14.40 2.35
N SER A 233 -19.62 15.39 1.95
CA SER A 233 -19.35 16.62 2.70
C SER A 233 -18.69 16.37 4.06
N GLU A 234 -17.92 15.29 4.18
CA GLU A 234 -17.16 14.95 5.37
C GLU A 234 -15.73 15.52 5.30
N GLN A 235 -15.25 16.02 6.43
CA GLN A 235 -13.84 16.36 6.64
C GLN A 235 -13.40 15.76 7.96
N GLU A 236 -12.32 14.99 7.94
CA GLU A 236 -11.87 14.23 9.11
C GLU A 236 -10.34 14.29 9.27
N TRP A 237 -9.93 14.25 10.52
CA TRP A 237 -8.57 13.90 10.93
C TRP A 237 -8.61 12.73 11.88
N VAL A 238 -7.79 11.72 11.62
CA VAL A 238 -7.64 10.56 12.49
C VAL A 238 -6.17 10.39 12.85
N PRO A 239 -5.81 10.42 14.14
CA PRO A 239 -4.43 10.26 14.57
C PRO A 239 -3.90 8.85 14.27
N ALA A 240 -2.58 8.74 14.07
CA ALA A 240 -1.93 7.45 13.94
C ALA A 240 -1.96 6.68 15.27
N LEU A 241 -1.91 5.35 15.18
CA LEU A 241 -1.70 4.53 16.36
C LEU A 241 -0.24 4.62 16.81
N PRO A 242 0.02 4.79 18.13
CA PRO A 242 1.38 4.81 18.65
C PRO A 242 1.97 3.39 18.60
N VAL A 243 2.89 3.18 17.68
CA VAL A 243 3.61 1.90 17.50
C VAL A 243 5.11 2.12 17.41
N ASN A 244 5.89 1.06 17.66
CA ASN A 244 7.32 1.09 17.40
C ASN A 244 7.53 0.69 15.94
N ALA A 245 7.73 1.67 15.06
CA ALA A 245 7.98 1.43 13.65
C ALA A 245 9.41 0.89 13.44
N HIS A 246 9.52 -0.19 12.70
CA HIS A 246 10.78 -0.82 12.30
C HIS A 246 11.07 -0.61 10.81
N ASP A 247 10.05 -0.70 9.95
CA ASP A 247 10.18 -0.55 8.51
C ASP A 247 8.96 0.18 7.94
N PRO A 248 9.09 1.44 7.48
CA PRO A 248 7.98 2.19 6.89
C PRO A 248 7.70 1.83 5.43
N THR A 249 8.43 0.86 4.85
CA THR A 249 8.27 0.47 3.44
C THR A 249 6.85 -0.03 3.17
N GLY A 250 6.19 0.53 2.16
CA GLY A 250 4.85 0.11 1.76
C GLY A 250 3.72 0.55 2.70
N ALA A 251 4.00 1.37 3.74
CA ALA A 251 2.95 1.83 4.67
C ALA A 251 1.84 2.63 3.97
N GLY A 252 2.19 3.47 2.98
CA GLY A 252 1.25 4.21 2.14
C GLY A 252 0.38 3.26 1.31
N ASP A 253 1.00 2.25 0.69
CA ASP A 253 0.29 1.23 -0.09
C ASP A 253 -0.70 0.43 0.78
N VAL A 254 -0.28 0.04 1.99
CA VAL A 254 -1.15 -0.67 2.95
C VAL A 254 -2.30 0.23 3.41
N PHE A 255 -2.02 1.52 3.66
CA PHE A 255 -3.06 2.52 3.95
C PHE A 255 -4.04 2.64 2.78
N GLY A 256 -3.53 2.80 1.55
CA GLY A 256 -4.34 2.91 0.34
C GLY A 256 -5.25 1.69 0.12
N ALA A 257 -4.72 0.48 0.26
CA ALA A 257 -5.50 -0.76 0.14
C ALA A 257 -6.63 -0.84 1.18
N ALA A 258 -6.36 -0.49 2.43
CA ALA A 258 -7.35 -0.47 3.50
C ALA A 258 -8.41 0.63 3.29
N PHE A 259 -8.00 1.80 2.77
CA PHE A 259 -8.91 2.88 2.43
C PHE A 259 -9.84 2.52 1.26
N VAL A 260 -9.32 1.81 0.25
CA VAL A 260 -10.11 1.25 -0.86
C VAL A 260 -11.16 0.27 -0.34
N LEU A 261 -10.81 -0.67 0.55
CA LEU A 261 -11.78 -1.59 1.13
C LEU A 261 -12.92 -0.83 1.82
N GLY A 262 -12.61 0.14 2.68
CA GLY A 262 -13.63 0.92 3.37
C GLY A 262 -14.50 1.76 2.42
N THR A 263 -13.97 2.15 1.24
CA THR A 263 -14.76 2.81 0.21
C THR A 263 -15.67 1.84 -0.53
N LEU A 264 -15.19 0.65 -0.86
CA LEU A 264 -15.98 -0.42 -1.49
C LEU A 264 -17.18 -0.85 -0.63
N ASP A 265 -17.00 -0.82 0.68
CA ASP A 265 -18.01 -1.17 1.69
C ASP A 265 -18.78 0.05 2.22
N GLU A 266 -18.59 1.22 1.61
CA GLU A 266 -19.31 2.47 1.90
C GLU A 266 -19.22 2.92 3.37
N TRP A 267 -18.05 2.68 4.03
CA TRP A 267 -17.87 3.13 5.41
C TRP A 267 -17.77 4.66 5.50
N PRO A 268 -18.23 5.28 6.62
CA PRO A 268 -18.00 6.71 6.89
C PRO A 268 -16.51 7.07 6.79
N LEU A 269 -16.18 8.28 6.33
CA LEU A 269 -14.81 8.74 6.10
C LEU A 269 -13.90 8.50 7.30
N ARG A 270 -14.38 8.80 8.51
CA ARG A 270 -13.63 8.57 9.75
C ARG A 270 -13.25 7.10 9.96
N GLN A 271 -14.13 6.15 9.62
CA GLN A 271 -13.86 4.72 9.76
C GLN A 271 -12.87 4.24 8.69
N ARG A 272 -13.00 4.75 7.44
CA ARG A 272 -12.02 4.49 6.37
C ARG A 272 -10.62 4.90 6.80
N LEU A 273 -10.44 6.13 7.32
CA LEU A 273 -9.16 6.63 7.81
C LEU A 273 -8.64 5.85 9.01
N ALA A 274 -9.50 5.55 9.99
CA ALA A 274 -9.12 4.80 11.18
C ALA A 274 -8.60 3.41 10.83
N PHE A 275 -9.31 2.68 9.97
CA PHE A 275 -8.93 1.35 9.53
C PHE A 275 -7.64 1.37 8.71
N ALA A 276 -7.48 2.34 7.81
CA ALA A 276 -6.27 2.52 7.02
C ALA A 276 -5.05 2.84 7.91
N ASN A 277 -5.19 3.73 8.90
CA ASN A 277 -4.16 4.01 9.91
C ASN A 277 -3.80 2.76 10.73
N LEU A 278 -4.78 1.93 11.10
CA LEU A 278 -4.54 0.67 11.82
C LEU A 278 -3.73 -0.30 10.97
N CYS A 279 -4.12 -0.53 9.73
CA CYS A 279 -3.42 -1.44 8.83
C CYS A 279 -1.99 -0.99 8.58
N ALA A 280 -1.77 0.31 8.30
CA ALA A 280 -0.43 0.89 8.17
C ALA A 280 0.39 0.76 9.46
N ALA A 281 -0.20 1.04 10.63
CA ALA A 281 0.48 0.89 11.91
C ALA A 281 0.85 -0.56 12.24
N LEU A 282 0.05 -1.53 11.81
CA LEU A 282 0.38 -2.94 11.96
C LEU A 282 1.51 -3.37 11.03
N SER A 283 1.58 -2.84 9.80
CA SER A 283 2.64 -3.18 8.84
C SER A 283 4.01 -2.67 9.26
N VAL A 284 4.13 -1.41 9.65
CA VAL A 284 5.43 -0.78 9.97
C VAL A 284 6.18 -1.41 11.16
N GLN A 285 5.54 -2.27 11.93
CA GLN A 285 6.15 -3.00 13.06
C GLN A 285 6.97 -4.21 12.61
N TYR A 286 6.96 -4.53 11.32
CA TYR A 286 7.65 -5.69 10.75
C TYR A 286 8.44 -5.28 9.53
N VAL A 287 9.50 -6.03 9.26
CA VAL A 287 10.33 -5.87 8.08
C VAL A 287 9.69 -6.64 6.93
N GLY A 288 9.76 -6.09 5.72
CA GLY A 288 9.40 -6.84 4.51
C GLY A 288 8.33 -6.19 3.64
N GLY A 289 8.17 -4.87 3.69
CA GLY A 289 7.29 -4.15 2.74
C GLY A 289 5.90 -4.78 2.63
N SER A 290 5.56 -5.27 1.45
CA SER A 290 4.27 -5.93 1.18
C SER A 290 3.97 -7.12 2.09
N LEU A 291 4.99 -7.93 2.42
CA LEU A 291 4.79 -9.12 3.26
C LEU A 291 4.51 -8.77 4.74
N ALA A 292 4.77 -7.53 5.16
CA ALA A 292 4.41 -7.01 6.46
C ALA A 292 2.95 -6.54 6.55
N ALA A 293 2.24 -6.39 5.42
CA ALA A 293 0.84 -6.00 5.39
C ALA A 293 -0.02 -6.95 6.24
N PRO A 294 -0.91 -6.44 7.12
CA PRO A 294 -1.75 -7.27 7.96
C PRO A 294 -2.86 -7.95 7.15
N GLY A 295 -3.27 -9.12 7.60
CA GLY A 295 -4.55 -9.69 7.24
C GLY A 295 -5.58 -9.50 8.36
N TRP A 296 -6.83 -9.93 8.13
CA TRP A 296 -7.89 -9.83 9.12
C TRP A 296 -7.56 -10.52 10.45
N GLY A 297 -6.79 -11.62 10.42
CA GLY A 297 -6.35 -12.29 11.63
C GLY A 297 -5.44 -11.43 12.51
N ASP A 298 -4.55 -10.61 11.90
CA ASP A 298 -3.70 -9.67 12.65
C ASP A 298 -4.51 -8.53 13.27
N ILE A 299 -5.53 -8.05 12.54
CA ILE A 299 -6.45 -6.99 12.99
C ILE A 299 -7.27 -7.47 14.19
N ILE A 300 -7.84 -8.67 14.11
CA ILE A 300 -8.60 -9.29 15.21
C ILE A 300 -7.72 -9.52 16.44
N ASP A 301 -6.50 -10.03 16.25
CA ASP A 301 -5.54 -10.23 17.34
C ASP A 301 -5.16 -8.90 18.00
N TRP A 302 -5.02 -7.81 17.21
CA TRP A 302 -4.80 -6.46 17.75
C TRP A 302 -6.00 -5.98 18.57
N LEU A 303 -7.21 -6.11 18.05
CA LEU A 303 -8.45 -5.69 18.73
C LEU A 303 -8.65 -6.46 20.03
N ALA A 304 -8.42 -7.77 20.04
CA ALA A 304 -8.50 -8.61 21.23
C ALA A 304 -7.50 -8.19 22.29
N ARG A 305 -6.23 -7.94 21.91
CA ARG A 305 -5.20 -7.44 22.84
C ARG A 305 -5.53 -6.05 23.39
N THR A 306 -6.10 -5.17 22.57
CA THR A 306 -6.49 -3.82 22.99
C THR A 306 -7.64 -3.88 23.99
N ARG A 307 -8.65 -4.72 23.75
CA ARG A 307 -9.77 -4.96 24.69
C ARG A 307 -9.30 -5.56 26.01
N ALA A 308 -8.36 -6.50 25.98
CA ALA A 308 -7.79 -7.07 27.20
C ALA A 308 -7.08 -6.00 28.05
N LYS A 309 -6.24 -5.15 27.43
CA LYS A 309 -5.58 -4.03 28.14
C LYS A 309 -6.59 -3.02 28.70
N ALA A 310 -7.69 -2.78 28.01
CA ALA A 310 -8.77 -1.93 28.50
C ALA A 310 -9.44 -2.53 29.76
N ALA A 311 -9.70 -3.85 29.75
CA ALA A 311 -10.25 -4.57 30.90
C ALA A 311 -9.28 -4.58 32.09
N ASP A 312 -7.97 -4.57 31.86
CA ASP A 312 -6.93 -4.45 32.88
C ASP A 312 -6.75 -3.00 33.42
N GLY A 313 -7.61 -2.05 32.99
CA GLY A 313 -7.68 -0.69 33.53
C GLY A 313 -6.92 0.38 32.73
N SER A 314 -6.42 0.09 31.53
CA SER A 314 -5.81 1.09 30.66
C SER A 314 -6.87 2.00 30.03
N SER A 315 -6.94 3.28 30.43
CA SER A 315 -7.86 4.27 29.85
C SER A 315 -7.59 4.50 28.36
N HIS A 316 -6.33 4.58 27.96
CA HIS A 316 -5.95 4.72 26.55
C HIS A 316 -6.40 3.51 25.71
N ALA A 317 -6.23 2.29 26.22
CA ALA A 317 -6.71 1.10 25.51
C ALA A 317 -8.25 1.06 25.44
N ALA A 318 -8.95 1.60 26.43
CA ALA A 318 -10.41 1.70 26.41
C ALA A 318 -10.91 2.68 25.33
N GLU A 319 -10.24 3.83 25.18
CA GLU A 319 -10.52 4.79 24.12
C GLU A 319 -10.27 4.19 22.73
N LEU A 320 -9.12 3.52 22.55
CA LEU A 320 -8.83 2.82 21.29
C LEU A 320 -9.86 1.73 21.00
N ALA A 321 -10.18 0.86 21.96
CA ALA A 321 -11.15 -0.20 21.79
C ALA A 321 -12.52 0.35 21.35
N LYS A 322 -12.95 1.48 21.92
CA LYS A 322 -14.18 2.17 21.54
C LYS A 322 -14.10 2.76 20.13
N GLY A 323 -13.00 3.43 19.78
CA GLY A 323 -12.80 4.05 18.46
C GLY A 323 -12.77 3.04 17.31
N TYR A 324 -12.42 1.78 17.60
CA TYR A 324 -12.31 0.68 16.64
C TYR A 324 -13.38 -0.42 16.83
N GLU A 325 -14.46 -0.12 17.55
CA GLU A 325 -15.56 -1.07 17.81
C GLU A 325 -16.26 -1.48 16.50
N PHE A 326 -16.36 -0.56 15.54
CA PHE A 326 -16.95 -0.81 14.23
C PHE A 326 -16.32 -1.99 13.46
N ILE A 327 -15.03 -2.31 13.73
CA ILE A 327 -14.37 -3.48 13.12
C ILE A 327 -15.15 -4.76 13.37
N THR A 328 -15.83 -4.87 14.53
CA THR A 328 -16.63 -6.06 14.85
C THR A 328 -17.81 -6.24 13.90
N ASP A 329 -18.37 -5.14 13.42
CA ASP A 329 -19.55 -5.14 12.54
C ASP A 329 -19.19 -5.42 11.08
N VAL A 330 -17.93 -5.16 10.70
CA VAL A 330 -17.43 -5.28 9.33
C VAL A 330 -16.54 -6.51 9.13
N LEU A 331 -16.49 -7.43 10.10
CA LEU A 331 -15.70 -8.64 9.97
C LEU A 331 -16.16 -9.48 8.78
N PRO A 332 -15.22 -9.95 7.94
CA PRO A 332 -15.57 -10.83 6.83
C PRO A 332 -16.03 -12.21 7.33
N GLU A 333 -16.58 -13.01 6.43
CA GLU A 333 -16.94 -14.40 6.70
C GLU A 333 -15.75 -15.21 7.25
N SER A 334 -16.04 -16.23 8.05
CA SER A 334 -15.08 -16.95 8.91
C SER A 334 -13.80 -17.46 8.25
N GLY A 335 -13.80 -17.74 6.95
CA GLY A 335 -12.62 -18.21 6.21
C GLY A 335 -11.50 -17.15 6.08
N ARG A 336 -11.83 -15.87 5.99
CA ARG A 336 -10.86 -14.75 5.83
C ARG A 336 -10.25 -14.31 7.15
N ILE A 337 -10.87 -14.63 8.28
CA ILE A 337 -10.40 -14.25 9.63
C ILE A 337 -9.03 -14.86 9.98
N SER A 338 -8.66 -15.96 9.32
CA SER A 338 -7.36 -16.62 9.54
C SER A 338 -6.20 -16.01 8.76
N VAL A 339 -6.46 -15.12 7.80
CA VAL A 339 -5.41 -14.51 6.97
C VAL A 339 -4.53 -13.61 7.83
N ARG A 340 -3.24 -13.87 7.80
CA ARG A 340 -2.21 -13.12 8.53
C ARG A 340 -1.06 -12.78 7.60
N ARG A 341 -0.25 -11.80 8.05
CA ARG A 341 0.96 -11.42 7.32
C ARG A 341 1.82 -12.63 6.99
N ALA A 342 2.41 -12.63 5.81
CA ALA A 342 3.33 -13.67 5.39
C ALA A 342 4.70 -13.51 6.07
N ARG A 343 5.47 -14.58 6.06
CA ARG A 343 6.81 -14.66 6.63
C ARG A 343 7.82 -15.10 5.57
N ALA A 344 7.43 -14.99 4.31
CA ALA A 344 8.25 -15.48 3.21
C ALA A 344 9.43 -14.53 2.96
N THR A 345 10.60 -15.12 2.86
CA THR A 345 11.80 -14.54 2.27
C THR A 345 12.32 -15.53 1.24
N ILE A 346 13.28 -15.14 0.39
CA ILE A 346 13.97 -16.11 -0.51
C ILE A 346 14.52 -17.28 0.30
N ALA A 347 15.06 -17.02 1.49
CA ALA A 347 15.56 -18.03 2.41
C ALA A 347 14.45 -18.77 3.18
N ARG A 348 13.18 -18.41 3.01
CA ARG A 348 12.01 -18.91 3.74
C ARG A 348 12.07 -18.73 5.27
N ILE A 349 13.01 -17.92 5.75
CA ILE A 349 13.21 -17.62 7.17
C ILE A 349 13.42 -16.12 7.29
N SER A 350 12.63 -15.45 8.13
CA SER A 350 12.88 -14.08 8.52
C SER A 350 13.81 -14.04 9.72
N ASP A 351 14.95 -13.37 9.62
CA ASP A 351 15.91 -13.22 10.71
C ASP A 351 15.32 -12.49 11.91
N ALA A 352 14.34 -11.62 11.69
CA ALA A 352 13.60 -10.93 12.77
C ALA A 352 12.91 -11.90 13.75
N GLU A 353 12.65 -13.15 13.36
CA GLU A 353 12.07 -14.18 14.23
C GLU A 353 13.11 -15.01 14.98
N THR A 354 14.31 -15.11 14.46
CA THR A 354 15.40 -15.89 15.10
C THR A 354 15.79 -15.26 16.43
N HIS A 355 15.69 -13.94 16.55
CA HIS A 355 15.94 -13.22 17.80
C HIS A 355 14.85 -13.41 18.86
N ARG A 356 13.58 -13.64 18.49
CA ARG A 356 12.48 -13.89 19.44
C ARG A 356 12.51 -15.28 20.08
N ARG A 357 13.19 -16.24 19.46
CA ARG A 357 13.31 -17.62 19.99
C ARG A 357 14.53 -17.81 20.90
N ARG A 358 15.41 -16.81 21.02
CA ARG A 358 16.64 -16.86 21.83
C ARG A 358 16.60 -15.94 23.07
N GLY A 359 15.48 -15.24 23.32
CA GLY A 359 15.25 -14.40 24.50
C GLY A 359 14.33 -15.04 25.55
#